data_f365cc4eae13e3ab755b1602028840d9
#
_entry.id   f365cc4eae13e3ab755b1602028840d9
#
_cell.length_a   1.000
_cell.length_b   1.000
_cell.length_c   1.000
_cell.angle_alpha   90.00
_cell.angle_beta   90.00
_cell.angle_gamma   90.00
#
_symmetry.space_group_name_H-M   'P 1'
#
loop_
_entity.id
_entity.type
_entity.pdbx_description
1 polymer ?
#
loop_
_entity_poly.entity_id
_entity_poly.type
_entity_poly.pdbx_seq_one_letter_code
_entity_poly.pdbx_strand_id
1 'polypeptide(L)'
;GIVLVALAAAQLYRGLGKLSNLVLALATAAFFMSFLSWAAAGDSFSFVGMLQDTVSRSVPITLGAIGGILSERSGVINISIEGMLLAAACTSAIAASLTNLWLGTLTGVVTGVALAAVLAVLSIRYKVDQVIVGFAINFFALGITSFISFRVLVPNRDTMNNLLPVVPIEVPLLSDI
;
A
#
# COMPACT_ATOMS: atom_id res chain seq x y z
N GLY A 1 -0.61 22.90 -21.14
CA GLY A 1 -2.06 23.00 -21.27
C GLY A 1 -2.51 23.28 -22.70
N ILE A 2 -2.13 24.42 -23.30
CA ILE A 2 -2.62 24.89 -24.63
C ILE A 2 -2.33 23.86 -25.74
N VAL A 3 -1.14 23.28 -25.78
CA VAL A 3 -0.76 22.28 -26.78
C VAL A 3 -1.64 21.01 -26.71
N LEU A 4 -1.98 20.56 -25.50
CA LEU A 4 -2.85 19.39 -25.31
C LEU A 4 -4.29 19.67 -25.77
N VAL A 5 -4.81 20.87 -25.50
CA VAL A 5 -6.13 21.31 -26.00
C VAL A 5 -6.15 21.41 -27.53
N ALA A 6 -5.09 21.97 -28.12
CA ALA A 6 -4.97 22.05 -29.56
C ALA A 6 -4.88 20.68 -30.24
N LEU A 7 -4.14 19.74 -29.66
CA LEU A 7 -4.05 18.34 -30.13
C LEU A 7 -5.39 17.61 -29.99
N ALA A 8 -6.10 17.79 -28.89
CA ALA A 8 -7.41 17.20 -28.68
C ALA A 8 -8.44 17.76 -29.69
N ALA A 9 -8.44 19.07 -29.95
CA ALA A 9 -9.29 19.69 -30.95
C ALA A 9 -8.95 19.19 -32.37
N ALA A 10 -7.67 19.08 -32.71
CA ALA A 10 -7.24 18.56 -34.00
C ALA A 10 -7.66 17.10 -34.21
N GLN A 11 -7.65 16.28 -33.14
CA GLN A 11 -8.08 14.89 -33.17
C GLN A 11 -9.61 14.77 -33.39
N LEU A 12 -10.39 15.65 -32.78
CA LEU A 12 -11.84 15.68 -32.94
C LEU A 12 -12.24 16.10 -34.38
N TYR A 13 -11.50 17.04 -35.00
CA TYR A 13 -11.84 17.57 -36.31
C TYR A 13 -11.30 16.77 -37.50
N ARG A 14 -10.15 16.16 -37.40
CA ARG A 14 -9.47 15.52 -38.54
C ARG A 14 -9.24 14.02 -38.44
N GLY A 15 -9.39 13.44 -37.25
CA GLY A 15 -9.06 12.04 -37.01
C GLY A 15 -7.60 11.74 -37.38
N LEU A 16 -6.77 11.37 -36.40
CA LEU A 16 -5.33 11.13 -36.62
C LEU A 16 -5.02 9.73 -37.15
N GLY A 17 -6.03 8.93 -37.49
CA GLY A 17 -5.87 7.60 -38.06
C GLY A 17 -4.92 6.72 -37.23
N LYS A 18 -3.91 6.14 -37.89
CA LYS A 18 -2.89 5.26 -37.24
C LYS A 18 -2.01 5.97 -36.20
N LEU A 19 -1.91 7.30 -36.26
CA LEU A 19 -1.13 8.10 -35.30
C LEU A 19 -1.93 8.44 -34.02
N SER A 20 -3.21 8.11 -33.96
CA SER A 20 -4.06 8.42 -32.81
C SER A 20 -3.51 7.86 -31.49
N ASN A 21 -3.01 6.64 -31.50
CA ASN A 21 -2.45 6.01 -30.30
C ASN A 21 -1.14 6.68 -29.84
N LEU A 22 -0.30 7.10 -30.78
CA LEU A 22 0.94 7.83 -30.46
C LEU A 22 0.62 9.21 -29.87
N VAL A 23 -0.33 9.95 -30.46
CA VAL A 23 -0.74 11.25 -29.95
C VAL A 23 -1.39 11.12 -28.57
N LEU A 24 -2.21 10.10 -28.36
CA LEU A 24 -2.79 9.80 -27.03
C LEU A 24 -1.73 9.50 -25.98
N ALA A 25 -0.75 8.67 -26.33
CA ALA A 25 0.37 8.34 -25.43
C ALA A 25 1.20 9.57 -25.07
N LEU A 26 1.53 10.42 -26.08
CA LEU A 26 2.27 11.66 -25.84
C LEU A 26 1.45 12.67 -25.03
N ALA A 27 0.16 12.80 -25.30
CA ALA A 27 -0.73 13.68 -24.54
C ALA A 27 -0.86 13.25 -23.10
N THR A 28 -1.00 11.94 -22.86
CA THR A 28 -1.05 11.36 -21.51
C THR A 28 0.26 11.58 -20.77
N ALA A 29 1.39 11.31 -21.39
CA ALA A 29 2.71 11.55 -20.80
C ALA A 29 2.93 13.05 -20.47
N ALA A 30 2.55 13.95 -21.38
CA ALA A 30 2.64 15.39 -21.15
C ALA A 30 1.71 15.87 -20.03
N PHE A 31 0.53 15.26 -19.90
CA PHE A 31 -0.38 15.54 -18.79
C PHE A 31 0.23 15.15 -17.46
N PHE A 32 0.77 13.93 -17.34
CA PHE A 32 1.43 13.47 -16.11
C PHE A 32 2.65 14.33 -15.77
N MET A 33 3.47 14.68 -16.74
CA MET A 33 4.63 15.56 -16.51
C MET A 33 4.19 16.96 -16.03
N SER A 34 3.15 17.52 -16.63
CA SER A 34 2.59 18.82 -16.21
C SER A 34 1.99 18.77 -14.80
N PHE A 35 1.29 17.67 -14.48
CA PHE A 35 0.73 17.46 -13.14
C PHE A 35 1.83 17.31 -12.09
N LEU A 36 2.86 16.52 -12.37
CA LEU A 36 4.02 16.35 -11.47
C LEU A 36 4.78 17.68 -11.27
N SER A 37 4.99 18.45 -12.35
CA SER A 37 5.59 19.77 -12.25
C SER A 37 4.77 20.75 -11.41
N TRP A 38 3.45 20.70 -11.53
CA TRP A 38 2.56 21.51 -10.72
C TRP A 38 2.56 21.06 -9.26
N ALA A 39 2.50 19.77 -9.00
CA ALA A 39 2.52 19.20 -7.65
C ALA A 39 3.85 19.47 -6.91
N ALA A 40 4.95 19.54 -7.66
CA ALA A 40 6.29 19.86 -7.15
C ALA A 40 6.63 21.37 -7.18
N ALA A 41 5.66 22.23 -7.53
CA ALA A 41 5.90 23.67 -7.62
C ALA A 41 6.21 24.26 -6.23
N GLY A 42 7.46 24.69 -6.04
CA GLY A 42 7.95 25.24 -4.78
C GLY A 42 8.92 24.34 -4.02
N ASP A 43 9.00 23.05 -4.37
CA ASP A 43 9.93 22.09 -3.77
C ASP A 43 10.96 21.59 -4.79
N SER A 44 12.11 21.14 -4.31
CA SER A 44 13.12 20.51 -5.16
C SER A 44 12.65 19.11 -5.59
N PHE A 45 12.31 18.93 -6.86
CA PHE A 45 11.92 17.64 -7.41
C PHE A 45 13.14 16.74 -7.56
N SER A 46 13.25 15.71 -6.71
CA SER A 46 14.25 14.67 -6.86
C SER A 46 13.63 13.43 -7.51
N PHE A 47 13.96 13.18 -8.78
CA PHE A 47 13.52 11.98 -9.50
C PHE A 47 14.01 10.69 -8.82
N VAL A 48 15.25 10.72 -8.32
CA VAL A 48 15.85 9.59 -7.58
C VAL A 48 15.09 9.33 -6.29
N GLY A 49 14.77 10.37 -5.52
CA GLY A 49 13.96 10.24 -4.30
C GLY A 49 12.58 9.65 -4.58
N MET A 50 11.93 10.10 -5.65
CA MET A 50 10.63 9.54 -6.06
C MET A 50 10.72 8.04 -6.42
N LEU A 51 11.79 7.62 -7.10
CA LEU A 51 12.02 6.21 -7.41
C LEU A 51 12.27 5.39 -6.14
N GLN A 52 13.10 5.87 -5.23
CA GLN A 52 13.35 5.22 -3.94
C GLN A 52 12.07 5.06 -3.12
N ASP A 53 11.28 6.12 -3.00
CA ASP A 53 9.99 6.09 -2.31
C ASP A 53 9.01 5.12 -2.98
N THR A 54 8.97 5.08 -4.30
CA THR A 54 8.11 4.15 -5.05
C THR A 54 8.50 2.70 -4.79
N VAL A 55 9.78 2.38 -4.85
CA VAL A 55 10.28 1.04 -4.56
C VAL A 55 9.96 0.65 -3.11
N SER A 56 10.27 1.51 -2.14
CA SER A 56 10.02 1.24 -0.72
C SER A 56 8.54 1.01 -0.42
N ARG A 57 7.65 1.81 -1.02
CA ARG A 57 6.19 1.66 -0.85
C ARG A 57 5.61 0.47 -1.60
N SER A 58 6.27 -0.02 -2.65
CA SER A 58 5.83 -1.19 -3.40
C SER A 58 6.06 -2.51 -2.66
N VAL A 59 7.01 -2.56 -1.73
CA VAL A 59 7.37 -3.79 -1.00
C VAL A 59 6.17 -4.40 -0.26
N PRO A 60 5.44 -3.69 0.62
CA PRO A 60 4.31 -4.28 1.33
C PRO A 60 3.18 -4.71 0.39
N ILE A 61 2.96 -3.97 -0.72
CA ILE A 61 1.96 -4.32 -1.72
C ILE A 61 2.36 -5.62 -2.42
N THR A 62 3.62 -5.76 -2.81
CA THR A 62 4.15 -6.96 -3.47
C THR A 62 4.07 -8.18 -2.55
N LEU A 63 4.44 -8.05 -1.28
CA LEU A 63 4.33 -9.13 -0.30
C LEU A 63 2.86 -9.52 -0.06
N GLY A 64 1.96 -8.55 0.02
CA GLY A 64 0.52 -8.79 0.10
C GLY A 64 0.00 -9.55 -1.13
N ALA A 65 0.42 -9.17 -2.34
CA ALA A 65 0.05 -9.85 -3.58
C ALA A 65 0.56 -11.31 -3.62
N ILE A 66 1.80 -11.57 -3.19
CA ILE A 66 2.35 -12.93 -3.08
C ILE A 66 1.53 -13.74 -2.08
N GLY A 67 1.20 -13.17 -0.91
CA GLY A 67 0.34 -13.81 0.08
C GLY A 67 -1.05 -14.15 -0.49
N GLY A 68 -1.63 -13.25 -1.28
CA GLY A 68 -2.88 -13.47 -2.00
C GLY A 68 -2.82 -14.63 -2.99
N ILE A 69 -1.76 -14.67 -3.81
CA ILE A 69 -1.54 -15.76 -4.79
C ILE A 69 -1.40 -17.12 -4.07
N LEU A 70 -0.65 -17.18 -2.97
CA LEU A 70 -0.49 -18.42 -2.20
C LEU A 70 -1.82 -18.87 -1.59
N SER A 71 -2.61 -17.95 -1.06
CA SER A 71 -3.95 -18.23 -0.53
C SER A 71 -4.89 -18.75 -1.62
N GLU A 72 -4.92 -18.10 -2.79
CA GLU A 72 -5.75 -18.49 -3.92
C GLU A 72 -5.37 -19.87 -4.45
N ARG A 73 -4.08 -20.19 -4.53
CA ARG A 73 -3.61 -21.54 -4.92
C ARG A 73 -4.01 -22.62 -3.92
N SER A 74 -4.25 -22.29 -2.66
CA SER A 74 -4.80 -23.22 -1.66
C SER A 74 -6.33 -23.35 -1.70
N GLY A 75 -7.00 -22.63 -2.60
CA GLY A 75 -8.46 -22.67 -2.77
C GLY A 75 -9.21 -21.66 -1.91
N VAL A 76 -8.53 -20.74 -1.25
CA VAL A 76 -9.13 -19.68 -0.43
C VAL A 76 -8.83 -18.31 -1.04
N ILE A 77 -9.86 -17.61 -1.53
CA ILE A 77 -9.71 -16.24 -2.04
C ILE A 77 -9.62 -15.28 -0.86
N ASN A 78 -8.46 -14.67 -0.68
CA ASN A 78 -8.22 -13.76 0.43
C ASN A 78 -8.46 -12.29 0.03
N ILE A 79 -9.66 -11.79 0.27
CA ILE A 79 -10.01 -10.38 0.07
C ILE A 79 -9.63 -9.53 1.29
N SER A 80 -9.30 -10.15 2.42
CA SER A 80 -9.01 -9.45 3.68
C SER A 80 -7.55 -9.00 3.86
N ILE A 81 -6.73 -9.06 2.83
CA ILE A 81 -5.29 -8.72 2.90
C ILE A 81 -5.08 -7.30 3.44
N GLU A 82 -5.91 -6.35 3.00
CA GLU A 82 -5.84 -4.95 3.46
C GLU A 82 -6.08 -4.84 4.97
N GLY A 83 -7.14 -5.47 5.47
CA GLY A 83 -7.46 -5.48 6.90
C GLY A 83 -6.40 -6.21 7.73
N MET A 84 -5.87 -7.31 7.22
CA MET A 84 -4.77 -8.04 7.87
C MET A 84 -3.51 -7.17 7.99
N LEU A 85 -3.12 -6.48 6.91
CA LEU A 85 -1.98 -5.56 6.91
C LEU A 85 -2.21 -4.39 7.87
N LEU A 86 -3.41 -3.79 7.86
CA LEU A 86 -3.75 -2.67 8.71
C LEU A 86 -3.72 -3.05 10.19
N ALA A 87 -4.32 -4.18 10.57
CA ALA A 87 -4.31 -4.68 11.94
C ALA A 87 -2.90 -5.06 12.40
N ALA A 88 -2.14 -5.75 11.54
CA ALA A 88 -0.76 -6.11 11.81
C ALA A 88 0.13 -4.88 12.01
N ALA A 89 -0.02 -3.86 11.16
CA ALA A 89 0.73 -2.61 11.30
C ALA A 89 0.39 -1.88 12.62
N CYS A 90 -0.89 -1.81 12.98
CA CYS A 90 -1.34 -1.18 14.23
C CYS A 90 -0.77 -1.89 15.47
N THR A 91 -0.88 -3.21 15.54
CA THR A 91 -0.37 -3.99 16.68
C THR A 91 1.16 -3.97 16.74
N SER A 92 1.82 -4.05 15.59
CA SER A 92 3.28 -3.92 15.48
C SER A 92 3.76 -2.57 16.00
N ALA A 93 3.13 -1.48 15.59
CA ALA A 93 3.50 -0.13 16.01
C ALA A 93 3.34 0.06 17.52
N ILE A 94 2.24 -0.42 18.11
CA ILE A 94 2.01 -0.34 19.56
C ILE A 94 3.05 -1.15 20.31
N ALA A 95 3.26 -2.41 19.92
CA ALA A 95 4.20 -3.28 20.61
C ALA A 95 5.65 -2.79 20.46
N ALA A 96 6.05 -2.29 19.29
CA ALA A 96 7.37 -1.71 19.07
C ALA A 96 7.61 -0.46 19.95
N SER A 97 6.58 0.37 20.12
CA SER A 97 6.66 1.57 20.96
C SER A 97 6.81 1.25 22.45
N LEU A 98 6.25 0.13 22.90
CA LEU A 98 6.27 -0.28 24.30
C LEU A 98 7.47 -1.16 24.67
N THR A 99 8.10 -1.81 23.69
CA THR A 99 9.13 -2.82 23.93
C THR A 99 10.36 -2.58 23.05
N ASN A 100 10.42 -3.24 21.93
CA ASN A 100 11.45 -3.10 20.92
C ASN A 100 10.94 -3.48 19.52
N LEU A 101 11.70 -3.12 18.50
CA LEU A 101 11.34 -3.34 17.11
C LEU A 101 11.08 -4.81 16.75
N TRP A 102 11.87 -5.73 17.29
CA TRP A 102 11.76 -7.17 17.00
C TRP A 102 10.46 -7.77 17.57
N LEU A 103 10.12 -7.42 18.80
CA LEU A 103 8.85 -7.83 19.40
C LEU A 103 7.66 -7.17 18.68
N GLY A 104 7.81 -5.90 18.27
CA GLY A 104 6.81 -5.25 17.45
C GLY A 104 6.55 -5.98 16.14
N THR A 105 7.61 -6.35 15.42
CA THR A 105 7.48 -7.13 14.17
C THR A 105 6.81 -8.48 14.42
N LEU A 106 7.23 -9.18 15.47
CA LEU A 106 6.64 -10.47 15.82
C LEU A 106 5.16 -10.38 16.14
N THR A 107 4.72 -9.36 16.89
CA THR A 107 3.29 -9.14 17.18
C THR A 107 2.49 -8.84 15.92
N GLY A 108 3.03 -8.08 14.98
CA GLY A 108 2.40 -7.87 13.67
C GLY A 108 2.20 -9.17 12.90
N VAL A 109 3.25 -10.02 12.84
CA VAL A 109 3.16 -11.34 12.20
C VAL A 109 2.08 -12.20 12.87
N VAL A 110 2.09 -12.29 14.20
CA VAL A 110 1.08 -13.06 14.96
C VAL A 110 -0.33 -12.57 14.69
N THR A 111 -0.53 -11.25 14.64
CA THR A 111 -1.85 -10.65 14.33
C THR A 111 -2.31 -11.02 12.92
N GLY A 112 -1.42 -10.91 11.93
CA GLY A 112 -1.73 -11.29 10.55
C GLY A 112 -2.10 -12.78 10.44
N VAL A 113 -1.32 -13.65 11.07
CA VAL A 113 -1.59 -15.11 11.12
C VAL A 113 -2.91 -15.41 11.83
N ALA A 114 -3.23 -14.73 12.92
CA ALA A 114 -4.50 -14.92 13.64
C ALA A 114 -5.71 -14.56 12.77
N LEU A 115 -5.67 -13.44 12.06
CA LEU A 115 -6.74 -13.04 11.14
C LEU A 115 -6.85 -13.98 9.93
N ALA A 116 -5.71 -14.43 9.39
CA ALA A 116 -5.69 -15.43 8.33
C ALA A 116 -6.28 -16.78 8.80
N ALA A 117 -6.00 -17.19 10.03
CA ALA A 117 -6.61 -18.37 10.62
C ALA A 117 -8.14 -18.23 10.80
N VAL A 118 -8.63 -17.06 11.19
CA VAL A 118 -10.08 -16.77 11.25
C VAL A 118 -10.70 -16.92 9.86
N LEU A 119 -10.10 -16.30 8.82
CA LEU A 119 -10.57 -16.45 7.44
C LEU A 119 -10.60 -17.93 7.03
N ALA A 120 -9.52 -18.66 7.27
CA ALA A 120 -9.39 -20.06 6.88
C ALA A 120 -10.43 -20.95 7.60
N VAL A 121 -10.61 -20.78 8.92
CA VAL A 121 -11.58 -21.56 9.70
C VAL A 121 -13.00 -21.30 9.22
N LEU A 122 -13.38 -20.04 9.04
CA LEU A 122 -14.74 -19.68 8.58
C LEU A 122 -14.98 -20.17 7.15
N SER A 123 -14.02 -20.03 6.25
CA SER A 123 -14.17 -20.42 4.84
C SER A 123 -14.10 -21.94 4.64
N ILE A 124 -13.17 -22.62 5.31
CA ILE A 124 -12.94 -24.07 5.07
C ILE A 124 -13.83 -24.92 5.99
N ARG A 125 -13.82 -24.63 7.29
CA ARG A 125 -14.54 -25.46 8.27
C ARG A 125 -16.04 -25.20 8.28
N TYR A 126 -16.41 -23.92 8.27
CA TYR A 126 -17.82 -23.50 8.34
C TYR A 126 -18.43 -23.25 6.95
N LYS A 127 -17.63 -23.30 5.88
CA LYS A 127 -18.06 -23.10 4.49
C LYS A 127 -18.81 -21.76 4.27
N VAL A 128 -18.44 -20.75 5.03
CA VAL A 128 -18.97 -19.40 4.84
C VAL A 128 -18.35 -18.80 3.58
N ASP A 129 -19.11 -17.98 2.88
CA ASP A 129 -18.60 -17.30 1.68
C ASP A 129 -17.36 -16.48 2.00
N GLN A 130 -16.28 -16.75 1.28
CA GLN A 130 -14.95 -16.16 1.49
C GLN A 130 -14.95 -14.64 1.28
N VAL A 131 -15.79 -14.18 0.33
CA VAL A 131 -15.91 -12.75 0.02
C VAL A 131 -16.54 -12.02 1.20
N ILE A 132 -17.61 -12.57 1.77
CA ILE A 132 -18.31 -11.99 2.93
C ILE A 132 -17.38 -11.94 4.13
N VAL A 133 -16.68 -13.04 4.43
CA VAL A 133 -15.72 -13.11 5.54
C VAL A 133 -14.57 -12.11 5.32
N GLY A 134 -14.06 -12.02 4.09
CA GLY A 134 -12.97 -11.09 3.76
C GLY A 134 -13.36 -9.62 4.00
N PHE A 135 -14.53 -9.22 3.54
CA PHE A 135 -15.05 -7.87 3.80
C PHE A 135 -15.28 -7.62 5.30
N ALA A 136 -15.85 -8.60 6.01
CA ALA A 136 -16.07 -8.47 7.46
C ALA A 136 -14.75 -8.24 8.22
N ILE A 137 -13.68 -8.96 7.86
CA ILE A 137 -12.35 -8.78 8.45
C ILE A 137 -11.81 -7.38 8.13
N ASN A 138 -11.95 -6.88 6.89
CA ASN A 138 -11.49 -5.55 6.50
C ASN A 138 -12.21 -4.46 7.33
N PHE A 139 -13.53 -4.50 7.43
CA PHE A 139 -14.29 -3.54 8.22
C PHE A 139 -13.99 -3.64 9.72
N PHE A 140 -13.86 -4.85 10.24
CA PHE A 140 -13.46 -5.06 11.63
C PHE A 140 -12.06 -4.46 11.90
N ALA A 141 -11.09 -4.75 11.04
CA ALA A 141 -9.74 -4.22 11.18
C ALA A 141 -9.74 -2.69 11.12
N LEU A 142 -10.46 -2.09 10.16
CA LEU A 142 -10.60 -0.64 10.04
C LEU A 142 -11.22 -0.02 11.30
N GLY A 143 -12.30 -0.61 11.80
CA GLY A 143 -12.99 -0.10 12.98
C GLY A 143 -12.12 -0.19 14.24
N ILE A 144 -11.51 -1.35 14.49
CA ILE A 144 -10.70 -1.55 15.69
C ILE A 144 -9.39 -0.74 15.67
N THR A 145 -8.72 -0.64 14.54
CA THR A 145 -7.50 0.16 14.41
C THR A 145 -7.78 1.65 14.54
N SER A 146 -8.89 2.14 13.98
CA SER A 146 -9.33 3.52 14.17
C SER A 146 -9.67 3.80 15.65
N PHE A 147 -10.40 2.92 16.30
CA PHE A 147 -10.71 3.05 17.72
C PHE A 147 -9.44 3.10 18.58
N ILE A 148 -8.52 2.15 18.38
CA ILE A 148 -7.23 2.12 19.09
C ILE A 148 -6.41 3.37 18.80
N SER A 149 -6.36 3.82 17.56
CA SER A 149 -5.65 5.04 17.18
C SER A 149 -6.16 6.25 17.97
N PHE A 150 -7.48 6.47 17.98
CA PHE A 150 -8.06 7.61 18.68
C PHE A 150 -7.96 7.52 20.19
N ARG A 151 -8.07 6.33 20.78
CA ARG A 151 -8.11 6.13 22.23
C ARG A 151 -6.74 5.91 22.85
N VAL A 152 -5.79 5.37 22.12
CA VAL A 152 -4.49 4.95 22.65
C VAL A 152 -3.35 5.74 22.03
N LEU A 153 -3.24 5.77 20.70
CA LEU A 153 -2.10 6.37 20.01
C LEU A 153 -2.13 7.90 20.07
N VAL A 154 -3.28 8.52 19.80
CA VAL A 154 -3.40 9.99 19.76
C VAL A 154 -3.17 10.63 21.14
N PRO A 155 -3.73 10.13 22.25
CA PRO A 155 -3.47 10.69 23.58
C PRO A 155 -2.04 10.49 24.08
N ASN A 156 -1.37 9.42 23.62
CA ASN A 156 -0.03 9.04 24.10
C ASN A 156 1.06 9.26 23.02
N ARG A 157 0.90 10.28 22.19
CA ARG A 157 1.84 10.58 21.09
C ARG A 157 3.30 10.70 21.53
N ASP A 158 3.54 11.26 22.70
CA ASP A 158 4.88 11.51 23.20
C ASP A 158 5.60 10.22 23.63
N THR A 159 4.87 9.18 23.99
CA THR A 159 5.41 7.89 24.44
C THR A 159 5.34 6.80 23.39
N MET A 160 4.36 6.85 22.50
CA MET A 160 4.07 5.77 21.53
C MET A 160 4.46 6.10 20.08
N ASN A 161 5.01 7.29 19.81
CA ASN A 161 5.36 7.72 18.46
C ASN A 161 6.88 7.75 18.21
N ASN A 162 7.68 7.26 19.14
CA ASN A 162 9.13 7.16 19.04
C ASN A 162 9.56 5.81 18.48
N LEU A 163 9.02 5.46 17.30
CA LEU A 163 9.49 4.28 16.58
C LEU A 163 10.90 4.54 16.07
N LEU A 164 11.86 3.79 16.61
CA LEU A 164 13.20 3.77 16.05
C LEU A 164 13.12 3.22 14.63
N PRO A 165 13.76 3.87 13.66
CA PRO A 165 13.81 3.34 12.29
C PRO A 165 14.45 1.93 12.32
N VAL A 166 13.93 1.04 11.49
CA VAL A 166 14.55 -0.28 11.28
C VAL A 166 15.97 -0.03 10.78
N VAL A 167 16.96 -0.58 11.45
CA VAL A 167 18.35 -0.51 10.99
C VAL A 167 18.39 -1.15 9.60
N PRO A 168 18.78 -0.42 8.55
CA PRO A 168 18.87 -0.99 7.21
C PRO A 168 19.86 -2.15 7.22
N ILE A 169 19.47 -3.27 6.66
CA ILE A 169 20.39 -4.38 6.42
C ILE A 169 21.23 -3.97 5.22
N GLU A 170 22.50 -3.67 5.47
CA GLU A 170 23.45 -3.39 4.40
C GLU A 170 23.69 -4.67 3.61
N VAL A 171 23.17 -4.72 2.39
CA VAL A 171 23.45 -5.81 1.45
C VAL A 171 24.69 -5.40 0.67
N PRO A 172 25.84 -6.09 0.83
CA PRO A 172 27.04 -5.77 0.05
C PRO A 172 26.70 -5.81 -1.45
N LEU A 173 27.10 -4.82 -2.21
CA LEU A 173 26.79 -4.57 -3.61
C LEU A 173 25.55 -3.70 -3.93
N LEU A 174 24.58 -3.56 -3.02
CA LEU A 174 23.37 -2.75 -3.25
C LEU A 174 23.33 -1.50 -2.38
N SER A 175 24.11 -1.43 -1.31
CA SER A 175 24.19 -0.29 -0.41
C SER A 175 25.04 0.88 -0.95
N ASP A 176 25.82 0.63 -2.02
CA ASP A 176 26.75 1.62 -2.61
C ASP A 176 26.15 2.31 -3.85
N ILE A 177 24.87 2.08 -4.17
CA ILE A 177 24.11 2.72 -5.25
C ILE A 177 23.13 3.74 -4.66
#